data_7a3a2933a69f998eabdcd171b85c97d2
#
_entry.id   7a3a2933a69f998eabdcd171b85c97d2
#
_cell.length_a   1.000
_cell.length_b   1.000
_cell.length_c   1.000
_cell.angle_alpha   90.00
_cell.angle_beta   90.00
_cell.angle_gamma   90.00
#
_symmetry.space_group_name_H-M   'P 1'
#
loop_
_entity.id
_entity.type
_entity.pdbx_description
1 polymer ?
#
loop_
_entity_poly.entity_id
_entity_poly.type
_entity_poly.pdbx_seq_one_letter_code
_entity_poly.pdbx_strand_id
1 'polypeptide(L)'
;KTKVVAIGEIGLDYHYDFSDRKVQRRVYHEQLEMAKSLDLPAVVHCRESDDDILDGIQNSRNDKGVIHCFASNVEFAQKILETGFHISFTGMITFVKDLEVVVKEMPLGRMMVETDSPYLSPKPFRGKQNQPKNVLHVAEKVAELKEISLEEVAESTTETALHLFTKLTFNS
;
A
#
# COMPACT_ATOMS: atom_id res chain seq x y z
N LYS A 1 -3.81 23.11 0.59
CA LYS A 1 -4.12 23.20 -0.85
C LYS A 1 -5.19 22.16 -1.16
N THR A 2 -6.22 22.54 -1.89
CA THR A 2 -7.42 21.72 -2.16
C THR A 2 -7.16 20.45 -2.99
N LYS A 3 -5.98 20.33 -3.62
CA LYS A 3 -5.63 19.16 -4.45
C LYS A 3 -4.68 18.16 -3.77
N VAL A 4 -4.23 18.41 -2.55
CA VAL A 4 -3.35 17.50 -1.81
C VAL A 4 -4.23 16.55 -1.01
N VAL A 5 -4.13 15.26 -1.29
CA VAL A 5 -4.98 14.21 -0.70
C VAL A 5 -4.23 13.28 0.23
N ALA A 6 -2.90 13.26 0.18
CA ALA A 6 -2.02 12.43 1.01
C ALA A 6 -0.62 13.04 1.12
N ILE A 7 0.16 12.57 2.08
CA ILE A 7 1.61 12.77 2.14
C ILE A 7 2.27 11.47 1.67
N GLY A 8 3.05 11.54 0.62
CA GLY A 8 3.67 10.36 0.03
C GLY A 8 4.48 10.70 -1.25
N GLU A 9 5.31 9.83 -1.64
CA GLU A 9 5.70 8.58 -1.02
C GLU A 9 6.72 8.85 0.09
N ILE A 10 6.51 8.29 1.29
CA ILE A 10 7.43 8.36 2.44
C ILE A 10 7.81 6.94 2.84
N GLY A 11 8.76 6.74 3.72
CA GLY A 11 9.07 5.40 4.24
C GLY A 11 10.54 5.05 4.22
N LEU A 12 10.84 3.74 4.21
CA LEU A 12 12.18 3.20 4.40
C LEU A 12 12.50 2.14 3.34
N ASP A 13 13.68 2.26 2.74
CA ASP A 13 14.23 1.25 1.83
C ASP A 13 15.62 0.83 2.34
N TYR A 14 15.72 -0.40 2.85
CA TYR A 14 16.98 -0.96 3.36
C TYR A 14 17.63 -1.91 2.36
N HIS A 15 17.01 -2.10 1.21
CA HIS A 15 17.57 -2.90 0.13
C HIS A 15 18.69 -2.15 -0.62
N TYR A 16 18.55 -0.82 -0.77
CA TYR A 16 19.52 0.02 -1.42
C TYR A 16 20.20 0.94 -0.40
N ASP A 17 21.54 1.05 -0.46
CA ASP A 17 22.33 1.93 0.40
C ASP A 17 22.45 3.36 -0.18
N PHE A 18 21.33 3.92 -0.67
CA PHE A 18 21.35 5.28 -1.21
C PHE A 18 21.35 6.36 -0.14
N SER A 19 20.95 6.03 1.07
CA SER A 19 20.92 6.93 2.21
C SER A 19 21.14 6.16 3.51
N ASP A 20 21.79 6.80 4.49
CA ASP A 20 22.00 6.22 5.81
C ASP A 20 20.66 5.90 6.50
N ARG A 21 20.54 4.72 7.10
CA ARG A 21 19.29 4.25 7.73
C ARG A 21 18.81 5.16 8.86
N LYS A 22 19.70 5.81 9.61
CA LYS A 22 19.31 6.76 10.67
C LYS A 22 18.69 8.02 10.08
N VAL A 23 19.22 8.46 8.93
CA VAL A 23 18.65 9.60 8.20
C VAL A 23 17.28 9.23 7.65
N GLN A 24 17.15 8.06 7.01
CA GLN A 24 15.85 7.56 6.52
C GLN A 24 14.80 7.54 7.64
N ARG A 25 15.11 6.92 8.81
CA ARG A 25 14.17 6.84 9.94
C ARG A 25 13.77 8.22 10.47
N ARG A 26 14.73 9.15 10.61
CA ARG A 26 14.43 10.50 11.06
C ARG A 26 13.49 11.22 10.11
N VAL A 27 13.77 11.17 8.79
CA VAL A 27 12.94 11.81 7.76
C VAL A 27 11.56 11.16 7.69
N TYR A 28 11.48 9.83 7.76
CA TYR A 28 10.21 9.10 7.80
C TYR A 28 9.34 9.55 8.97
N HIS A 29 9.91 9.63 10.18
CA HIS A 29 9.19 10.10 11.36
C HIS A 29 8.69 11.54 11.20
N GLU A 30 9.55 12.47 10.75
CA GLU A 30 9.16 13.86 10.47
C GLU A 30 8.01 13.97 9.46
N GLN A 31 7.99 13.11 8.45
CA GLN A 31 6.94 13.07 7.43
C GLN A 31 5.63 12.44 7.96
N LEU A 32 5.69 11.43 8.82
CA LEU A 32 4.50 10.90 9.50
C LEU A 32 3.85 11.96 10.41
N GLU A 33 4.65 12.69 11.18
CA GLU A 33 4.15 13.80 12.01
C GLU A 33 3.54 14.92 11.15
N MET A 34 4.12 15.21 9.99
CA MET A 34 3.56 16.16 9.02
C MET A 34 2.20 15.67 8.51
N ALA A 35 2.09 14.42 8.09
CA ALA A 35 0.84 13.84 7.61
C ALA A 35 -0.26 13.98 8.67
N LYS A 36 0.06 13.58 9.91
CA LYS A 36 -0.85 13.70 11.05
C LYS A 36 -1.26 15.15 11.33
N SER A 37 -0.32 16.09 11.36
CA SER A 37 -0.60 17.51 11.64
C SER A 37 -1.50 18.16 10.58
N LEU A 38 -1.49 17.65 9.35
CA LEU A 38 -2.29 18.11 8.23
C LEU A 38 -3.62 17.34 8.07
N ASP A 39 -3.86 16.36 8.93
CA ASP A 39 -4.99 15.43 8.83
C ASP A 39 -5.06 14.79 7.42
N LEU A 40 -3.90 14.31 6.94
CA LEU A 40 -3.75 13.64 5.66
C LEU A 40 -3.25 12.21 5.86
N PRO A 41 -3.73 11.25 5.07
CA PRO A 41 -3.18 9.91 5.09
C PRO A 41 -1.73 9.87 4.57
N ALA A 42 -0.96 8.92 5.08
CA ALA A 42 0.40 8.63 4.62
C ALA A 42 0.39 7.50 3.58
N VAL A 43 1.13 7.67 2.47
CA VAL A 43 1.44 6.59 1.53
C VAL A 43 2.87 6.14 1.80
N VAL A 44 3.05 4.92 2.28
CA VAL A 44 4.29 4.46 2.89
C VAL A 44 4.94 3.35 2.08
N HIS A 45 6.18 3.56 1.70
CA HIS A 45 7.09 2.57 1.14
C HIS A 45 7.75 1.75 2.25
N CYS A 46 7.76 0.44 2.10
CA CYS A 46 8.42 -0.49 3.01
C CYS A 46 9.21 -1.54 2.24
N ARG A 47 10.53 -1.52 2.37
CA ARG A 47 11.37 -2.56 1.76
C ARG A 47 12.48 -2.98 2.71
N GLU A 48 12.43 -4.23 3.17
CA GLU A 48 13.38 -4.81 4.14
C GLU A 48 13.47 -4.00 5.45
N SER A 49 12.35 -3.34 5.87
CA SER A 49 12.31 -2.37 6.97
C SER A 49 11.08 -2.47 7.86
N ASP A 50 10.42 -3.63 7.87
CA ASP A 50 9.13 -3.87 8.52
C ASP A 50 9.05 -3.36 9.97
N ASP A 51 10.04 -3.71 10.80
CA ASP A 51 10.06 -3.32 12.21
C ASP A 51 10.16 -1.80 12.41
N ASP A 52 11.04 -1.14 11.67
CA ASP A 52 11.24 0.31 11.77
C ASP A 52 10.04 1.09 11.15
N ILE A 53 9.35 0.53 10.14
CA ILE A 53 8.10 1.08 9.61
C ILE A 53 6.99 1.01 10.67
N LEU A 54 6.79 -0.16 11.27
CA LEU A 54 5.78 -0.34 12.32
C LEU A 54 6.04 0.57 13.53
N ASP A 55 7.29 0.62 14.00
CA ASP A 55 7.70 1.49 15.11
C ASP A 55 7.42 2.97 14.81
N GLY A 56 7.74 3.44 13.61
CA GLY A 56 7.45 4.80 13.18
C GLY A 56 5.98 5.14 13.20
N ILE A 57 5.11 4.24 12.68
CA ILE A 57 3.65 4.43 12.68
C ILE A 57 3.12 4.49 14.12
N GLN A 58 3.50 3.54 14.97
CA GLN A 58 3.07 3.47 16.37
C GLN A 58 3.51 4.69 17.17
N ASN A 59 4.75 5.12 17.03
CA ASN A 59 5.30 6.29 17.74
C ASN A 59 4.65 7.60 17.30
N SER A 60 4.37 7.77 16.00
CA SER A 60 3.67 8.95 15.48
C SER A 60 2.20 9.00 15.90
N ARG A 61 1.61 7.85 16.26
CA ARG A 61 0.15 7.70 16.49
C ARG A 61 -0.67 8.20 15.30
N ASN A 62 -0.15 8.07 14.09
CA ASN A 62 -0.91 8.29 12.87
C ASN A 62 -1.69 7.02 12.58
N ASP A 63 -3.01 7.10 12.46
CA ASP A 63 -3.92 5.98 12.20
C ASP A 63 -4.45 5.97 10.76
N LYS A 64 -3.95 6.89 9.92
CA LYS A 64 -4.40 7.05 8.52
C LYS A 64 -3.25 6.83 7.55
N GLY A 65 -3.31 5.75 6.83
CA GLY A 65 -2.30 5.50 5.79
C GLY A 65 -2.45 4.16 5.09
N VAL A 66 -1.54 3.93 4.17
CA VAL A 66 -1.42 2.68 3.42
C VAL A 66 0.05 2.31 3.26
N ILE A 67 0.39 1.06 3.52
CA ILE A 67 1.65 0.49 3.04
C ILE A 67 1.41 0.14 1.57
N HIS A 68 2.01 0.95 0.67
CA HIS A 68 1.85 0.70 -0.75
C HIS A 68 2.80 -0.41 -1.22
N CYS A 69 2.44 -1.06 -2.32
CA CYS A 69 3.23 -2.14 -2.90
C CYS A 69 3.66 -3.19 -1.87
N PHE A 70 2.72 -3.63 -1.00
CA PHE A 70 3.00 -4.53 0.10
C PHE A 70 3.72 -5.81 -0.36
N ALA A 71 4.87 -6.09 0.25
CA ALA A 71 5.77 -7.17 -0.15
C ALA A 71 6.32 -7.99 1.04
N SER A 72 5.61 -8.00 2.18
CA SER A 72 6.00 -8.72 3.39
C SER A 72 5.04 -9.89 3.70
N ASN A 73 5.01 -10.34 4.94
CA ASN A 73 4.30 -11.54 5.40
C ASN A 73 2.98 -11.19 6.12
N VAL A 74 2.22 -12.23 6.45
CA VAL A 74 0.91 -12.13 7.14
C VAL A 74 1.04 -11.46 8.51
N GLU A 75 2.06 -11.80 9.29
CA GLU A 75 2.25 -11.25 10.63
C GLU A 75 2.45 -9.72 10.59
N PHE A 76 3.28 -9.24 9.69
CA PHE A 76 3.49 -7.81 9.51
C PHE A 76 2.23 -7.12 8.99
N ALA A 77 1.52 -7.73 8.01
CA ALA A 77 0.24 -7.20 7.52
C ALA A 77 -0.77 -7.03 8.66
N GLN A 78 -0.94 -8.03 9.53
CA GLN A 78 -1.84 -7.94 10.69
C GLN A 78 -1.47 -6.79 11.62
N LYS A 79 -0.19 -6.66 11.99
CA LYS A 79 0.31 -5.55 12.82
C LYS A 79 0.04 -4.18 12.19
N ILE A 80 0.21 -4.05 10.88
CA ILE A 80 -0.11 -2.81 10.15
C ILE A 80 -1.62 -2.50 10.22
N LEU A 81 -2.48 -3.50 10.00
CA LEU A 81 -3.92 -3.29 10.10
C LEU A 81 -4.38 -2.88 11.51
N GLU A 82 -3.73 -3.37 12.57
CA GLU A 82 -4.00 -2.98 13.95
C GLU A 82 -3.71 -1.50 14.23
N THR A 83 -2.79 -0.87 13.49
CA THR A 83 -2.51 0.57 13.61
C THR A 83 -3.57 1.47 12.95
N GLY A 84 -4.52 0.92 12.22
CA GLY A 84 -5.49 1.66 11.41
C GLY A 84 -5.08 1.77 9.92
N PHE A 85 -3.83 1.48 9.58
CA PHE A 85 -3.35 1.53 8.19
C PHE A 85 -3.96 0.43 7.32
N HIS A 86 -3.95 0.68 6.03
CA HIS A 86 -4.34 -0.24 4.96
C HIS A 86 -3.10 -0.83 4.29
N ILE A 87 -3.30 -1.82 3.42
CA ILE A 87 -2.25 -2.37 2.56
C ILE A 87 -2.70 -2.34 1.10
N SER A 88 -1.76 -2.18 0.18
CA SER A 88 -2.03 -2.13 -1.25
C SER A 88 -1.19 -3.17 -1.99
N PHE A 89 -1.79 -3.86 -2.95
CA PHE A 89 -1.16 -4.91 -3.73
C PHE A 89 -0.94 -4.50 -5.18
N THR A 90 0.22 -4.89 -5.70
CA THR A 90 0.65 -4.68 -7.09
C THR A 90 0.59 -5.98 -7.89
N GLY A 91 1.06 -5.93 -9.13
CA GLY A 91 1.25 -7.11 -9.98
C GLY A 91 2.09 -8.23 -9.36
N MET A 92 2.81 -7.97 -8.26
CA MET A 92 3.62 -8.97 -7.55
C MET A 92 2.81 -10.18 -7.11
N ILE A 93 1.56 -10.01 -6.70
CA ILE A 93 0.68 -11.11 -6.27
C ILE A 93 0.42 -12.14 -7.39
N THR A 94 0.69 -11.80 -8.64
CA THR A 94 0.54 -12.73 -9.77
C THR A 94 1.74 -13.66 -9.97
N PHE A 95 2.88 -13.42 -9.29
CA PHE A 95 4.11 -14.20 -9.46
C PHE A 95 4.91 -14.47 -8.17
N VAL A 96 4.59 -13.80 -7.06
CA VAL A 96 5.18 -14.06 -5.73
C VAL A 96 4.17 -14.84 -4.90
N LYS A 97 4.42 -16.15 -4.73
CA LYS A 97 3.46 -17.05 -4.06
C LYS A 97 3.21 -16.72 -2.59
N ASP A 98 4.22 -16.24 -1.88
CA ASP A 98 4.09 -15.91 -0.46
C ASP A 98 3.07 -14.79 -0.22
N LEU A 99 2.91 -13.87 -1.19
CA LEU A 99 1.90 -12.83 -1.13
C LEU A 99 0.47 -13.34 -1.35
N GLU A 100 0.29 -14.50 -1.99
CA GLU A 100 -1.04 -15.10 -2.16
C GLU A 100 -1.67 -15.44 -0.79
N VAL A 101 -0.86 -15.87 0.17
CA VAL A 101 -1.32 -16.15 1.54
C VAL A 101 -1.76 -14.86 2.21
N VAL A 102 -0.98 -13.79 2.07
CA VAL A 102 -1.35 -12.48 2.64
C VAL A 102 -2.68 -12.01 2.07
N VAL A 103 -2.86 -12.06 0.74
CA VAL A 103 -4.15 -11.68 0.12
C VAL A 103 -5.29 -12.50 0.68
N LYS A 104 -5.13 -13.82 0.87
CA LYS A 104 -6.19 -14.71 1.40
C LYS A 104 -6.58 -14.35 2.84
N GLU A 105 -5.61 -14.08 3.69
CA GLU A 105 -5.82 -13.85 5.12
C GLU A 105 -6.36 -12.44 5.44
N MET A 106 -5.97 -11.43 4.68
CA MET A 106 -6.32 -10.04 4.99
C MET A 106 -7.77 -9.70 4.60
N PRO A 107 -8.47 -8.88 5.40
CA PRO A 107 -9.84 -8.44 5.08
C PRO A 107 -9.88 -7.61 3.80
N LEU A 108 -10.84 -7.88 2.91
CA LEU A 108 -10.98 -7.19 1.63
C LEU A 108 -11.15 -5.67 1.80
N GLY A 109 -11.96 -5.22 2.76
CA GLY A 109 -12.18 -3.81 3.07
C GLY A 109 -10.97 -3.09 3.72
N ARG A 110 -9.81 -3.74 3.80
CA ARG A 110 -8.55 -3.15 4.27
C ARG A 110 -7.47 -3.22 3.19
N MET A 111 -7.85 -3.62 1.97
CA MET A 111 -6.97 -3.73 0.82
C MET A 111 -7.25 -2.67 -0.22
N MET A 112 -6.21 -2.31 -0.96
CA MET A 112 -6.28 -1.58 -2.21
C MET A 112 -5.50 -2.33 -3.29
N VAL A 113 -5.72 -1.97 -4.54
CA VAL A 113 -4.99 -2.49 -5.70
C VAL A 113 -4.38 -1.34 -6.48
N GLU A 114 -3.18 -1.55 -6.97
CA GLU A 114 -2.40 -0.56 -7.70
C GLU A 114 -1.51 -1.23 -8.75
N THR A 115 -0.70 -0.47 -9.45
CA THR A 115 0.21 -1.00 -10.47
C THR A 115 1.67 -0.83 -10.15
N ASP A 116 2.05 0.24 -9.46
CA ASP A 116 3.43 0.73 -9.35
C ASP A 116 4.12 0.89 -10.72
N SER A 117 3.32 1.33 -11.72
CA SER A 117 3.84 1.55 -13.08
C SER A 117 4.96 2.60 -13.08
N PRO A 118 6.03 2.38 -13.85
CA PRO A 118 6.23 1.40 -14.94
C PRO A 118 6.79 0.03 -14.52
N TYR A 119 6.87 -0.25 -13.22
CA TYR A 119 7.45 -1.46 -12.65
C TYR A 119 6.40 -2.55 -12.41
N LEU A 120 6.82 -3.72 -11.95
CA LEU A 120 6.01 -4.80 -11.40
C LEU A 120 4.87 -5.30 -12.31
N SER A 121 5.09 -5.34 -13.62
CA SER A 121 4.10 -5.87 -14.57
C SER A 121 3.54 -7.21 -14.12
N PRO A 122 2.20 -7.37 -14.00
CA PRO A 122 1.58 -8.64 -13.66
C PRO A 122 1.74 -9.68 -14.78
N LYS A 123 1.49 -10.94 -14.48
CA LYS A 123 1.21 -11.93 -15.54
C LYS A 123 -0.07 -11.53 -16.29
N PRO A 124 -0.14 -11.69 -17.63
CA PRO A 124 0.88 -12.29 -18.51
C PRO A 124 1.93 -11.30 -19.05
N PHE A 125 2.02 -10.09 -18.54
CA PHE A 125 2.87 -9.01 -19.07
C PHE A 125 4.28 -8.94 -18.45
N ARG A 126 4.73 -9.96 -17.72
CA ARG A 126 6.08 -10.03 -17.15
C ARG A 126 7.16 -9.73 -18.19
N GLY A 127 8.16 -8.91 -17.79
CA GLY A 127 9.25 -8.49 -18.67
C GLY A 127 8.92 -7.33 -19.61
N LYS A 128 7.68 -6.82 -19.60
CA LYS A 128 7.28 -5.60 -20.32
C LYS A 128 7.11 -4.45 -19.34
N GLN A 129 7.16 -3.23 -19.84
CA GLN A 129 6.84 -2.03 -19.06
C GLN A 129 5.38 -2.09 -18.59
N ASN A 130 5.16 -1.85 -17.29
CA ASN A 130 3.82 -1.84 -16.72
C ASN A 130 3.05 -0.57 -17.11
N GLN A 131 1.73 -0.65 -17.06
CA GLN A 131 0.80 0.44 -17.41
C GLN A 131 -0.35 0.49 -16.40
N PRO A 132 -0.93 1.66 -16.11
CA PRO A 132 -2.03 1.80 -15.14
C PRO A 132 -3.22 0.88 -15.40
N LYS A 133 -3.56 0.60 -16.67
CA LYS A 133 -4.65 -0.33 -17.04
C LYS A 133 -4.45 -1.76 -16.53
N ASN A 134 -3.20 -2.14 -16.22
CA ASN A 134 -2.89 -3.49 -15.74
C ASN A 134 -3.31 -3.71 -14.27
N VAL A 135 -3.85 -2.69 -13.59
CA VAL A 135 -4.50 -2.85 -12.28
C VAL A 135 -5.64 -3.87 -12.34
N LEU A 136 -6.28 -4.02 -13.49
CA LEU A 136 -7.31 -5.03 -13.70
C LEU A 136 -6.80 -6.44 -13.38
N HIS A 137 -5.58 -6.80 -13.82
CA HIS A 137 -5.01 -8.13 -13.55
C HIS A 137 -4.63 -8.34 -12.09
N VAL A 138 -4.37 -7.26 -11.35
CA VAL A 138 -4.19 -7.33 -9.89
C VAL A 138 -5.53 -7.63 -9.23
N ALA A 139 -6.59 -6.91 -9.60
CA ALA A 139 -7.93 -7.15 -9.09
C ALA A 139 -8.47 -8.55 -9.44
N GLU A 140 -8.25 -9.01 -10.68
CA GLU A 140 -8.58 -10.39 -11.11
C GLU A 140 -7.89 -11.44 -10.22
N LYS A 141 -6.60 -11.22 -9.89
CA LYS A 141 -5.85 -12.14 -9.01
C LYS A 141 -6.37 -12.10 -7.58
N VAL A 142 -6.77 -10.94 -7.06
CA VAL A 142 -7.42 -10.85 -5.73
C VAL A 142 -8.75 -11.60 -5.74
N ALA A 143 -9.57 -11.43 -6.78
CA ALA A 143 -10.85 -12.14 -6.94
C ALA A 143 -10.66 -13.66 -6.94
N GLU A 144 -9.69 -14.15 -7.72
CA GLU A 144 -9.30 -15.57 -7.75
C GLU A 144 -8.94 -16.10 -6.36
N LEU A 145 -8.05 -15.37 -5.64
CA LEU A 145 -7.54 -15.81 -4.35
C LEU A 145 -8.58 -15.77 -3.22
N LYS A 146 -9.52 -14.82 -3.32
CA LYS A 146 -10.63 -14.65 -2.36
C LYS A 146 -11.87 -15.47 -2.72
N GLU A 147 -11.90 -16.07 -3.91
CA GLU A 147 -13.06 -16.84 -4.42
C GLU A 147 -14.35 -15.99 -4.49
N ILE A 148 -14.20 -14.72 -4.93
CA ILE A 148 -15.27 -13.74 -5.07
C ILE A 148 -15.28 -13.15 -6.50
N SER A 149 -16.30 -12.35 -6.83
CA SER A 149 -16.37 -11.70 -8.14
C SER A 149 -15.38 -10.56 -8.30
N LEU A 150 -15.00 -10.24 -9.54
CA LEU A 150 -14.16 -9.09 -9.84
C LEU A 150 -14.86 -7.77 -9.47
N GLU A 151 -16.19 -7.72 -9.66
CA GLU A 151 -17.02 -6.57 -9.29
C GLU A 151 -16.95 -6.30 -7.80
N GLU A 152 -17.03 -7.33 -6.96
CA GLU A 152 -16.92 -7.20 -5.50
C GLU A 152 -15.53 -6.69 -5.07
N VAL A 153 -14.46 -7.17 -5.72
CA VAL A 153 -13.10 -6.63 -5.48
C VAL A 153 -13.02 -5.17 -5.90
N ALA A 154 -13.50 -4.83 -7.08
CA ALA A 154 -13.45 -3.46 -7.60
C ALA A 154 -14.23 -2.49 -6.71
N GLU A 155 -15.43 -2.86 -6.27
CA GLU A 155 -16.25 -2.06 -5.36
C GLU A 155 -15.56 -1.86 -4.02
N SER A 156 -15.19 -2.94 -3.34
CA SER A 156 -14.59 -2.88 -2.02
C SER A 156 -13.25 -2.14 -1.98
N THR A 157 -12.35 -2.38 -2.95
CA THR A 157 -11.05 -1.69 -2.98
C THR A 157 -11.19 -0.22 -3.36
N THR A 158 -12.18 0.14 -4.18
CA THR A 158 -12.51 1.54 -4.48
C THR A 158 -13.08 2.25 -3.25
N GLU A 159 -14.02 1.63 -2.55
CA GLU A 159 -14.57 2.18 -1.30
C GLU A 159 -13.48 2.37 -0.24
N THR A 160 -12.57 1.41 -0.10
CA THR A 160 -11.42 1.50 0.80
C THR A 160 -10.54 2.72 0.45
N ALA A 161 -10.24 2.91 -0.83
CA ALA A 161 -9.46 4.06 -1.28
C ALA A 161 -10.18 5.40 -1.03
N LEU A 162 -11.49 5.47 -1.28
CA LEU A 162 -12.29 6.68 -1.03
C LEU A 162 -12.42 7.00 0.46
N HIS A 163 -12.51 5.98 1.30
CA HIS A 163 -12.52 6.14 2.76
C HIS A 163 -11.19 6.68 3.29
N LEU A 164 -10.07 6.21 2.76
CA LEU A 164 -8.76 6.69 3.18
C LEU A 164 -8.46 8.09 2.63
N PHE A 165 -8.67 8.32 1.34
CA PHE A 165 -8.37 9.58 0.66
C PHE A 165 -9.58 10.50 0.63
N THR A 166 -10.09 10.90 1.79
CA THR A 166 -11.35 11.66 1.96
C THR A 166 -11.43 12.99 1.21
N LYS A 167 -10.28 13.53 0.76
CA LYS A 167 -10.22 14.76 -0.06
C LYS A 167 -10.30 14.49 -1.57
N LEU A 168 -10.43 13.23 -1.99
CA LEU A 168 -10.74 12.93 -3.39
C LEU A 168 -12.17 13.35 -3.68
N THR A 169 -12.33 14.25 -4.65
CA THR A 169 -13.63 14.61 -5.20
C THR A 169 -13.69 14.13 -6.64
N PHE A 170 -14.64 13.24 -6.94
CA PHE A 170 -14.96 12.92 -8.33
C PHE A 170 -15.95 13.99 -8.81
N ASN A 171 -15.52 14.84 -9.74
CA ASN A 171 -16.48 15.64 -10.50
C ASN A 171 -17.21 14.64 -11.40
N SER A 172 -18.45 14.34 -11.04
CA SER A 172 -19.41 13.62 -11.86
C SER A 172 -19.74 14.41 -13.11
#